data_c60327b4a54a679fd86fd04f120fb35b
#
_entry.id   c60327b4a54a679fd86fd04f120fb35b
#
_cell.length_a   1.000
_cell.length_b   1.000
_cell.length_c   1.000
_cell.angle_alpha   90.00
_cell.angle_beta   90.00
_cell.angle_gamma   90.00
#
_symmetry.space_group_name_H-M   'P 1'
#
loop_
_entity.id
_entity.type
_entity.pdbx_description
1 polymer ?
#
loop_
_entity_poly.entity_id
_entity_poly.type
_entity_poly.pdbx_seq_one_letter_code
_entity_poly.pdbx_strand_id
1 'polypeptide(L)'
;MTNRGYGVLVNHPQCVSFEVGSEKVSKVQFSVESEYLEYFVIDGPTPKAVLDRYTRFTGRPALPPAWSFGLWLTTSFTTNYDEATVNSFIDGMAERNLPLHVFHFDCFWMKAFQWCDFEWDPLTFPDPEGMIRRLKAKGLKICVWINPYIGQKSPVFKELQEKGYLLKRPDGSLWQWDKWQPGLAIYDFTNPDACKWYADKLKGLVAMGVDCFKTDFGERIPTDVQWFDGSDPQKMHNHYAYIYNELVWNVLKDTVGEEEAVLFARSASVGAQKFPVHWGGDCYANYESMAESLRGGLSMGLSAF
;
A
#
# COMPACT_ATOMS: atom_id res chain seq x y z
N MET A 1 7.07 -22.60 2.66
CA MET A 1 6.19 -23.78 2.79
C MET A 1 6.77 -24.93 1.98
N THR A 2 6.70 -26.14 2.48
CA THR A 2 7.22 -27.35 1.83
C THR A 2 6.08 -28.30 1.45
N ASN A 3 6.38 -29.25 0.55
CA ASN A 3 5.46 -30.37 0.25
C ASN A 3 5.56 -31.53 1.29
N ARG A 4 6.33 -31.32 2.36
CA ARG A 4 6.54 -32.29 3.45
C ARG A 4 5.66 -32.06 4.66
N GLY A 5 4.65 -31.21 4.56
CA GLY A 5 3.71 -30.94 5.64
C GLY A 5 4.18 -29.94 6.68
N TYR A 6 5.00 -28.95 6.29
CA TYR A 6 5.35 -27.84 7.16
C TYR A 6 5.71 -26.56 6.39
N GLY A 7 5.63 -25.44 7.07
CA GLY A 7 6.17 -24.14 6.65
C GLY A 7 7.18 -23.63 7.67
N VAL A 8 8.01 -22.69 7.25
CA VAL A 8 8.92 -21.95 8.14
C VAL A 8 8.66 -20.47 7.97
N LEU A 9 8.45 -19.79 9.09
CA LEU A 9 8.40 -18.31 9.19
C LEU A 9 9.61 -17.89 10.01
N VAL A 10 10.49 -17.09 9.42
CA VAL A 10 11.58 -16.45 10.17
C VAL A 10 11.06 -15.11 10.67
N ASN A 11 10.94 -14.97 11.98
CA ASN A 11 10.45 -13.77 12.64
C ASN A 11 11.61 -12.83 12.97
N HIS A 12 12.11 -12.15 11.94
CA HIS A 12 13.24 -11.25 12.10
C HIS A 12 13.01 -9.96 11.29
N PRO A 13 13.27 -8.76 11.87
CA PRO A 13 13.02 -7.49 11.20
C PRO A 13 14.07 -7.11 10.15
N GLN A 14 15.27 -7.70 10.21
CA GLN A 14 16.35 -7.44 9.26
C GLN A 14 16.24 -8.33 8.03
N CYS A 15 17.16 -8.15 7.09
CA CYS A 15 17.25 -8.99 5.90
C CYS A 15 17.48 -10.45 6.27
N VAL A 16 16.64 -11.34 5.74
CA VAL A 16 16.75 -12.80 5.91
C VAL A 16 17.17 -13.42 4.59
N SER A 17 18.30 -14.09 4.57
CA SER A 17 18.77 -14.84 3.41
C SER A 17 18.28 -16.28 3.48
N PHE A 18 17.77 -16.80 2.35
CA PHE A 18 17.35 -18.19 2.20
C PHE A 18 18.17 -18.87 1.11
N GLU A 19 18.80 -20.01 1.47
CA GLU A 19 19.53 -20.90 0.58
C GLU A 19 18.74 -22.20 0.38
N VAL A 20 17.99 -22.27 -0.72
CA VAL A 20 17.09 -23.41 -1.00
C VAL A 20 17.74 -24.35 -1.99
N GLY A 21 18.55 -25.29 -1.49
CA GLY A 21 19.26 -26.29 -2.29
C GLY A 21 20.43 -25.73 -3.12
N SER A 22 20.88 -24.50 -2.87
CA SER A 22 21.95 -23.84 -3.60
C SER A 22 23.32 -24.42 -3.29
N GLU A 23 23.64 -24.69 -2.02
CA GLU A 23 24.88 -25.36 -1.62
C GLU A 23 24.74 -26.89 -1.69
N LYS A 24 23.64 -27.41 -1.23
CA LYS A 24 23.36 -28.84 -1.21
C LYS A 24 21.88 -29.08 -1.47
N VAL A 25 21.57 -29.85 -2.51
CA VAL A 25 20.20 -30.12 -2.99
C VAL A 25 19.24 -30.60 -1.89
N SER A 26 19.74 -31.29 -0.87
CA SER A 26 18.93 -31.82 0.24
C SER A 26 18.81 -30.88 1.43
N LYS A 27 19.34 -29.65 1.37
CA LYS A 27 19.33 -28.71 2.50
C LYS A 27 18.68 -27.40 2.13
N VAL A 28 17.99 -26.83 3.11
CA VAL A 28 17.56 -25.44 3.13
C VAL A 28 18.21 -24.79 4.34
N GLN A 29 18.82 -23.63 4.11
CA GLN A 29 19.43 -22.82 5.16
C GLN A 29 18.77 -21.45 5.12
N PHE A 30 18.73 -20.78 6.25
CA PHE A 30 18.41 -19.35 6.34
C PHE A 30 19.31 -18.69 7.38
N SER A 31 19.64 -17.43 7.15
CA SER A 31 20.55 -16.68 8.01
C SER A 31 20.08 -15.22 8.13
N VAL A 32 20.47 -14.61 9.25
CA VAL A 32 20.26 -13.20 9.56
C VAL A 32 21.58 -12.60 10.08
N GLU A 33 21.81 -11.33 9.83
CA GLU A 33 22.98 -10.61 10.39
C GLU A 33 22.67 -10.13 11.82
N SER A 34 22.51 -11.09 12.75
CA SER A 34 22.15 -10.82 14.15
C SER A 34 22.63 -11.95 15.05
N GLU A 35 22.83 -11.65 16.32
CA GLU A 35 23.05 -12.62 17.39
C GLU A 35 21.75 -13.29 17.89
N TYR A 36 20.60 -12.82 17.38
CA TYR A 36 19.28 -13.35 17.71
C TYR A 36 18.60 -13.90 16.47
N LEU A 37 17.99 -15.09 16.60
CA LEU A 37 17.20 -15.72 15.56
C LEU A 37 15.98 -16.39 16.16
N GLU A 38 14.80 -15.91 15.79
CA GLU A 38 13.53 -16.56 16.09
C GLU A 38 12.88 -17.05 14.81
N TYR A 39 12.40 -18.28 14.81
CA TYR A 39 11.64 -18.82 13.71
C TYR A 39 10.55 -19.78 14.20
N PHE A 40 9.50 -19.91 13.41
CA PHE A 40 8.40 -20.82 13.68
C PHE A 40 8.35 -21.93 12.64
N VAL A 41 8.24 -23.17 13.10
CA VAL A 41 7.91 -24.31 12.25
C VAL A 41 6.41 -24.55 12.36
N ILE A 42 5.72 -24.38 11.26
CA ILE A 42 4.25 -24.49 11.18
C ILE A 42 3.96 -25.82 10.48
N ASP A 43 3.59 -26.83 11.23
CA ASP A 43 3.26 -28.16 10.71
C ASP A 43 1.85 -28.21 10.11
N GLY A 44 1.54 -29.23 9.32
CA GLY A 44 0.22 -29.49 8.79
C GLY A 44 0.22 -30.61 7.76
N PRO A 45 -0.80 -31.50 7.73
CA PRO A 45 -0.82 -32.65 6.83
C PRO A 45 -0.94 -32.25 5.35
N THR A 46 -1.36 -31.03 5.07
CA THR A 46 -1.49 -30.47 3.71
C THR A 46 -1.02 -29.02 3.66
N PRO A 47 -0.65 -28.49 2.47
CA PRO A 47 -0.34 -27.07 2.33
C PRO A 47 -1.46 -26.15 2.83
N LYS A 48 -2.72 -26.51 2.61
CA LYS A 48 -3.87 -25.74 3.13
C LYS A 48 -3.89 -25.69 4.66
N ALA A 49 -3.57 -26.80 5.33
CA ALA A 49 -3.50 -26.83 6.79
C ALA A 49 -2.35 -25.98 7.34
N VAL A 50 -1.20 -25.95 6.65
CA VAL A 50 -0.08 -25.06 6.99
C VAL A 50 -0.49 -23.60 6.84
N LEU A 51 -1.13 -23.21 5.73
CA LEU A 51 -1.64 -21.86 5.51
C LEU A 51 -2.71 -21.48 6.53
N ASP A 52 -3.62 -22.38 6.87
CA ASP A 52 -4.64 -22.15 7.90
C ASP A 52 -3.98 -21.79 9.24
N ARG A 53 -2.96 -22.56 9.68
CA ARG A 53 -2.23 -22.26 10.91
C ARG A 53 -1.40 -21.00 10.83
N TYR A 54 -0.72 -20.76 9.69
CA TYR A 54 0.03 -19.53 9.44
C TYR A 54 -0.85 -18.30 9.57
N THR A 55 -2.00 -18.29 8.90
CA THR A 55 -2.89 -17.14 8.91
C THR A 55 -3.66 -16.97 10.23
N ARG A 56 -3.88 -18.04 11.01
CA ARG A 56 -4.33 -17.91 12.42
C ARG A 56 -3.33 -17.17 13.27
N PHE A 57 -2.05 -17.38 13.02
CA PHE A 57 -0.98 -16.77 13.79
C PHE A 57 -0.71 -15.33 13.33
N THR A 58 -0.66 -15.08 12.02
CA THR A 58 -0.28 -13.78 11.45
C THR A 58 -1.46 -12.88 11.07
N GLY A 59 -2.67 -13.40 11.06
CA GLY A 59 -3.90 -12.72 10.69
C GLY A 59 -4.58 -13.33 9.46
N ARG A 60 -5.91 -13.39 9.49
CA ARG A 60 -6.73 -13.86 8.37
C ARG A 60 -6.87 -12.75 7.33
N PRO A 61 -6.79 -13.06 6.03
CA PRO A 61 -7.18 -12.12 4.99
C PRO A 61 -8.67 -11.76 5.15
N ALA A 62 -9.00 -10.49 4.99
CA ALA A 62 -10.39 -10.09 4.81
C ALA A 62 -10.89 -10.58 3.44
N LEU A 63 -12.19 -10.83 3.32
CA LEU A 63 -12.81 -11.16 2.04
C LEU A 63 -13.14 -9.85 1.31
N PRO A 64 -12.48 -9.52 0.20
CA PRO A 64 -12.78 -8.29 -0.51
C PRO A 64 -14.13 -8.38 -1.25
N PRO A 65 -14.84 -7.25 -1.45
CA PRO A 65 -16.10 -7.22 -2.17
C PRO A 65 -15.96 -7.60 -3.64
N ALA A 66 -17.04 -8.12 -4.23
CA ALA A 66 -17.06 -8.64 -5.60
C ALA A 66 -16.56 -7.64 -6.65
N TRP A 67 -16.84 -6.35 -6.48
CA TRP A 67 -16.42 -5.31 -7.42
C TRP A 67 -14.89 -5.16 -7.52
N SER A 68 -14.15 -5.52 -6.48
CA SER A 68 -12.68 -5.43 -6.45
C SER A 68 -11.99 -6.43 -7.38
N PHE A 69 -12.68 -7.51 -7.74
CA PHE A 69 -12.22 -8.48 -8.75
C PHE A 69 -12.51 -8.05 -10.19
N GLY A 70 -13.16 -6.91 -10.38
CA GLY A 70 -13.41 -6.33 -11.69
C GLY A 70 -12.18 -5.70 -12.33
N LEU A 71 -12.38 -5.11 -13.51
CA LEU A 71 -11.32 -4.39 -14.21
C LEU A 71 -11.10 -3.01 -13.58
N TRP A 72 -9.84 -2.71 -13.27
CA TRP A 72 -9.36 -1.41 -12.81
C TRP A 72 -8.62 -0.70 -13.93
N LEU A 73 -8.95 0.55 -14.18
CA LEU A 73 -8.24 1.41 -15.13
C LEU A 73 -7.59 2.56 -14.37
N THR A 74 -6.33 2.83 -14.71
CA THR A 74 -5.57 3.95 -14.15
C THR A 74 -4.96 4.79 -15.27
N THR A 75 -4.80 6.09 -15.00
CA THR A 75 -4.02 6.98 -15.86
C THR A 75 -2.53 6.90 -15.60
N SER A 76 -2.09 6.29 -14.51
CA SER A 76 -0.72 6.27 -14.00
C SER A 76 -0.11 7.68 -13.83
N PHE A 77 1.17 7.76 -13.44
CA PHE A 77 1.92 9.01 -13.35
C PHE A 77 2.53 9.47 -14.70
N THR A 78 2.33 8.70 -15.77
CA THR A 78 2.91 8.98 -17.10
C THR A 78 1.99 9.79 -18.00
N THR A 79 0.73 9.98 -17.60
CA THR A 79 -0.30 10.65 -18.39
C THR A 79 -0.79 11.88 -17.63
N ASN A 80 -0.73 13.04 -18.26
CA ASN A 80 -1.45 14.23 -17.79
C ASN A 80 -2.94 14.01 -18.05
N TYR A 81 -3.78 14.20 -17.04
CA TYR A 81 -5.21 13.96 -17.17
C TYR A 81 -6.03 14.96 -16.37
N ASP A 82 -7.16 15.31 -16.95
CA ASP A 82 -8.26 16.06 -16.37
C ASP A 82 -9.55 15.23 -16.45
N GLU A 83 -10.67 15.78 -16.02
CA GLU A 83 -11.96 15.08 -16.09
C GLU A 83 -12.33 14.68 -17.54
N ALA A 84 -12.03 15.51 -18.53
CA ALA A 84 -12.34 15.22 -19.93
C ALA A 84 -11.53 14.02 -20.43
N THR A 85 -10.24 13.98 -20.12
CA THR A 85 -9.35 12.86 -20.45
C THR A 85 -9.80 11.58 -19.77
N VAL A 86 -10.12 11.64 -18.47
CA VAL A 86 -10.66 10.50 -17.71
C VAL A 86 -11.92 9.95 -18.36
N ASN A 87 -12.87 10.81 -18.70
CA ASN A 87 -14.11 10.41 -19.38
C ASN A 87 -13.82 9.78 -20.74
N SER A 88 -12.86 10.29 -21.52
CA SER A 88 -12.51 9.71 -22.83
C SER A 88 -12.02 8.27 -22.71
N PHE A 89 -11.27 7.95 -21.65
CA PHE A 89 -10.84 6.57 -21.40
C PHE A 89 -12.00 5.67 -20.97
N ILE A 90 -12.85 6.16 -20.09
CA ILE A 90 -14.02 5.39 -19.60
C ILE A 90 -15.01 5.13 -20.73
N ASP A 91 -15.31 6.14 -21.54
CA ASP A 91 -16.22 6.04 -22.67
C ASP A 91 -15.63 5.12 -23.75
N GLY A 92 -14.32 5.21 -24.00
CA GLY A 92 -13.61 4.29 -24.89
C GLY A 92 -13.65 2.83 -24.46
N MET A 93 -13.69 2.54 -23.14
CA MET A 93 -13.93 1.18 -22.64
C MET A 93 -15.36 0.75 -22.92
N ALA A 94 -16.34 1.59 -22.66
CA ALA A 94 -17.76 1.30 -22.91
C ALA A 94 -18.05 1.06 -24.40
N GLU A 95 -17.52 1.88 -25.30
CA GLU A 95 -17.64 1.72 -26.76
C GLU A 95 -17.12 0.36 -27.27
N ARG A 96 -16.13 -0.22 -26.58
CA ARG A 96 -15.53 -1.51 -26.91
C ARG A 96 -16.17 -2.68 -26.15
N ASN A 97 -17.25 -2.43 -25.42
CA ASN A 97 -17.90 -3.41 -24.54
C ASN A 97 -16.93 -4.06 -23.52
N LEU A 98 -15.96 -3.31 -23.02
CA LEU A 98 -15.05 -3.73 -21.99
C LEU A 98 -15.60 -3.30 -20.63
N PRO A 99 -15.95 -4.24 -19.72
CA PRO A 99 -16.52 -3.90 -18.44
C PRO A 99 -15.46 -3.22 -17.55
N LEU A 100 -15.72 -2.00 -17.12
CA LEU A 100 -14.88 -1.27 -16.20
C LEU A 100 -15.59 -1.13 -14.85
N HIS A 101 -14.87 -1.44 -13.76
CA HIS A 101 -15.46 -1.44 -12.41
C HIS A 101 -14.86 -0.36 -11.52
N VAL A 102 -13.56 -0.08 -11.66
CA VAL A 102 -12.85 0.87 -10.83
C VAL A 102 -12.04 1.81 -11.70
N PHE A 103 -12.14 3.11 -11.43
CA PHE A 103 -11.20 4.08 -11.98
C PHE A 103 -10.24 4.54 -10.88
N HIS A 104 -8.93 4.41 -11.12
CA HIS A 104 -7.88 4.81 -10.21
C HIS A 104 -7.22 6.10 -10.69
N PHE A 105 -7.29 7.12 -9.85
CA PHE A 105 -6.55 8.37 -10.02
C PHE A 105 -5.17 8.23 -9.38
N ASP A 106 -4.11 8.24 -10.19
CA ASP A 106 -2.74 8.23 -9.71
C ASP A 106 -2.32 9.60 -9.17
N CYS A 107 -1.08 9.79 -8.75
CA CYS A 107 -0.62 10.90 -7.93
C CYS A 107 -1.02 12.32 -8.41
N PHE A 108 -1.26 12.53 -9.71
CA PHE A 108 -1.63 13.84 -10.27
C PHE A 108 -3.08 14.27 -10.06
N TRP A 109 -3.86 13.55 -9.23
CA TRP A 109 -5.08 14.13 -8.70
C TRP A 109 -4.78 15.27 -7.72
N MET A 110 -3.63 15.19 -7.04
CA MET A 110 -3.05 16.29 -6.26
C MET A 110 -2.13 17.15 -7.14
N LYS A 111 -1.89 18.36 -6.73
CA LYS A 111 -0.94 19.25 -7.40
C LYS A 111 0.49 18.69 -7.31
N ALA A 112 1.17 18.67 -8.45
CA ALA A 112 2.53 18.16 -8.55
C ALA A 112 3.48 18.79 -7.52
N PHE A 113 4.32 17.96 -6.91
CA PHE A 113 5.27 18.33 -5.85
C PHE A 113 4.64 18.78 -4.51
N GLN A 114 3.32 18.68 -4.35
CA GLN A 114 2.60 18.93 -3.10
C GLN A 114 2.01 17.63 -2.49
N TRP A 115 2.64 16.51 -2.78
CA TRP A 115 2.30 15.19 -2.25
C TRP A 115 2.47 15.16 -0.72
N CYS A 116 1.72 14.58 0.05
CA CYS A 116 0.30 14.29 0.09
C CYS A 116 -0.35 15.33 0.98
N ASP A 117 -0.88 16.38 0.40
CA ASP A 117 -1.71 17.36 1.10
C ASP A 117 -3.21 16.96 1.10
N PHE A 118 -3.55 15.94 0.29
CA PHE A 118 -4.90 15.40 0.13
C PHE A 118 -5.90 16.38 -0.46
N GLU A 119 -5.41 17.34 -1.24
CA GLU A 119 -6.23 18.32 -1.94
C GLU A 119 -6.22 18.06 -3.46
N TRP A 120 -7.39 18.02 -4.07
CA TRP A 120 -7.50 17.95 -5.52
C TRP A 120 -6.88 19.20 -6.15
N ASP A 121 -6.10 19.03 -7.23
CA ASP A 121 -5.57 20.19 -7.97
C ASP A 121 -6.73 20.97 -8.60
N PRO A 122 -7.04 22.18 -8.12
CA PRO A 122 -8.21 22.94 -8.59
C PRO A 122 -8.07 23.42 -10.04
N LEU A 123 -6.85 23.41 -10.61
CA LEU A 123 -6.63 23.74 -12.02
C LEU A 123 -7.03 22.59 -12.94
N THR A 124 -6.82 21.36 -12.47
CA THR A 124 -7.09 20.14 -13.24
C THR A 124 -8.49 19.59 -12.93
N PHE A 125 -8.90 19.68 -11.67
CA PHE A 125 -10.17 19.16 -11.17
C PHE A 125 -10.93 20.25 -10.40
N PRO A 126 -11.56 21.22 -11.09
CA PRO A 126 -12.24 22.35 -10.44
C PRO A 126 -13.52 21.96 -9.69
N ASP A 127 -14.13 20.82 -10.01
CA ASP A 127 -15.34 20.27 -9.37
C ASP A 127 -15.15 18.77 -9.04
N PRO A 128 -14.26 18.42 -8.09
CA PRO A 128 -13.94 17.02 -7.84
C PRO A 128 -15.14 16.21 -7.30
N GLU A 129 -15.95 16.79 -6.42
CA GLU A 129 -17.16 16.11 -5.90
C GLU A 129 -18.19 15.85 -7.00
N GLY A 130 -18.42 16.83 -7.88
CA GLY A 130 -19.30 16.67 -9.02
C GLY A 130 -18.77 15.63 -10.00
N MET A 131 -17.47 15.64 -10.29
CA MET A 131 -16.80 14.62 -11.12
C MET A 131 -17.00 13.22 -10.52
N ILE A 132 -16.70 13.02 -9.25
CA ILE A 132 -16.86 11.72 -8.57
C ILE A 132 -18.31 11.25 -8.69
N ARG A 133 -19.30 12.12 -8.44
CA ARG A 133 -20.72 11.76 -8.60
C ARG A 133 -21.07 11.33 -10.02
N ARG A 134 -20.53 12.04 -11.05
CA ARG A 134 -20.75 11.70 -12.47
C ARG A 134 -20.15 10.34 -12.82
N LEU A 135 -18.94 10.04 -12.33
CA LEU A 135 -18.29 8.75 -12.54
C LEU A 135 -19.01 7.61 -11.82
N LYS A 136 -19.45 7.82 -10.59
CA LYS A 136 -20.24 6.84 -9.84
C LYS A 136 -21.61 6.58 -10.48
N ALA A 137 -22.21 7.59 -11.12
CA ALA A 137 -23.44 7.41 -11.90
C ALA A 137 -23.25 6.50 -13.15
N LYS A 138 -22.02 6.34 -13.63
CA LYS A 138 -21.65 5.35 -14.65
C LYS A 138 -21.40 3.93 -14.07
N GLY A 139 -21.60 3.73 -12.77
CA GLY A 139 -21.40 2.44 -12.07
C GLY A 139 -19.97 2.19 -11.59
N LEU A 140 -19.09 3.20 -11.61
CA LEU A 140 -17.69 3.04 -11.21
C LEU A 140 -17.48 3.23 -9.71
N LYS A 141 -16.53 2.47 -9.18
CA LYS A 141 -15.85 2.75 -7.91
C LYS A 141 -14.64 3.63 -8.15
N ILE A 142 -14.32 4.50 -7.18
CA ILE A 142 -13.25 5.48 -7.29
C ILE A 142 -12.14 5.16 -6.31
N CYS A 143 -10.94 4.94 -6.86
CA CYS A 143 -9.70 4.76 -6.11
C CYS A 143 -8.81 5.97 -6.29
N VAL A 144 -8.18 6.47 -5.23
CA VAL A 144 -7.17 7.53 -5.33
C VAL A 144 -5.84 7.09 -4.73
N TRP A 145 -4.76 7.50 -5.37
CA TRP A 145 -3.40 7.26 -4.93
C TRP A 145 -3.04 8.11 -3.71
N ILE A 146 -2.39 7.50 -2.74
CA ILE A 146 -1.78 8.16 -1.59
C ILE A 146 -0.43 7.52 -1.28
N ASN A 147 0.44 8.21 -0.57
CA ASN A 147 1.67 7.62 -0.04
C ASN A 147 2.00 8.21 1.35
N PRO A 148 3.00 7.66 2.06
CA PRO A 148 3.37 8.12 3.39
C PRO A 148 4.37 9.28 3.37
N TYR A 149 4.58 9.93 2.24
CA TYR A 149 5.45 11.09 2.10
C TYR A 149 4.66 12.39 2.04
N ILE A 150 5.29 13.49 2.43
CA ILE A 150 4.81 14.85 2.22
C ILE A 150 5.85 15.66 1.47
N GLY A 151 5.45 16.32 0.39
CA GLY A 151 6.32 17.21 -0.37
C GLY A 151 6.59 18.52 0.36
N GLN A 152 7.84 18.96 0.38
CA GLN A 152 8.20 20.23 1.04
C GLN A 152 7.50 21.47 0.45
N LYS A 153 6.98 21.39 -0.77
CA LYS A 153 6.17 22.44 -1.40
C LYS A 153 4.70 22.39 -0.99
N SER A 154 4.27 21.34 -0.28
CA SER A 154 2.91 21.25 0.24
C SER A 154 2.61 22.39 1.21
N PRO A 155 1.45 23.06 1.11
CA PRO A 155 1.08 24.13 2.02
C PRO A 155 0.98 23.69 3.48
N VAL A 156 0.75 22.40 3.75
CA VAL A 156 0.67 21.83 5.11
C VAL A 156 2.01 21.33 5.64
N PHE A 157 3.08 21.34 4.84
CA PHE A 157 4.39 20.77 5.25
C PHE A 157 4.93 21.40 6.52
N LYS A 158 4.92 22.72 6.59
CA LYS A 158 5.43 23.46 7.76
C LYS A 158 4.61 23.16 9.02
N GLU A 159 3.30 23.10 8.89
CA GLU A 159 2.40 22.74 9.99
C GLU A 159 2.74 21.35 10.54
N LEU A 160 2.90 20.36 9.66
CA LEU A 160 3.22 18.99 10.05
C LEU A 160 4.59 18.88 10.73
N GLN A 161 5.58 19.64 10.24
CA GLN A 161 6.90 19.72 10.84
C GLN A 161 6.85 20.34 12.25
N GLU A 162 6.14 21.46 12.41
CA GLU A 162 6.00 22.15 13.71
C GLU A 162 5.24 21.31 14.74
N LYS A 163 4.24 20.53 14.30
CA LYS A 163 3.50 19.59 15.14
C LYS A 163 4.29 18.31 15.49
N GLY A 164 5.44 18.08 14.82
CA GLY A 164 6.24 16.87 15.04
C GLY A 164 5.61 15.60 14.48
N TYR A 165 4.86 15.70 13.38
CA TYR A 165 4.20 14.57 12.71
C TYR A 165 5.08 13.87 11.68
N LEU A 166 6.29 14.41 11.47
CA LEU A 166 7.23 13.92 10.48
C LEU A 166 8.48 13.33 11.14
N LEU A 167 9.08 12.31 10.53
CA LEU A 167 10.28 11.67 11.05
C LEU A 167 11.44 12.65 11.19
N LYS A 168 12.19 12.50 12.28
CA LYS A 168 13.39 13.29 12.59
C LYS A 168 14.64 12.41 12.63
N ARG A 169 15.78 13.01 12.38
CA ARG A 169 17.08 12.39 12.67
C ARG A 169 17.37 12.43 14.18
N PRO A 170 18.33 11.63 14.67
CA PRO A 170 18.72 11.64 16.07
C PRO A 170 19.17 13.01 16.60
N ASP A 171 19.64 13.91 15.74
CA ASP A 171 20.02 15.28 16.09
C ASP A 171 18.83 16.25 16.18
N GLY A 172 17.60 15.74 15.95
CA GLY A 172 16.37 16.52 15.95
C GLY A 172 16.05 17.22 14.64
N SER A 173 16.92 17.18 13.63
CA SER A 173 16.64 17.72 12.30
C SER A 173 15.58 16.89 11.59
N LEU A 174 14.83 17.53 10.68
CA LEU A 174 13.84 16.82 9.87
C LEU A 174 14.56 15.85 8.92
N TRP A 175 14.07 14.61 8.85
CA TRP A 175 14.53 13.67 7.86
C TRP A 175 13.85 13.96 6.51
N GLN A 176 14.64 14.12 5.44
CA GLN A 176 14.17 14.31 4.07
C GLN A 176 15.04 13.55 3.09
N TRP A 177 14.50 13.22 1.94
CA TRP A 177 15.21 12.61 0.83
C TRP A 177 14.74 13.12 -0.54
N ASP A 178 15.52 12.79 -1.62
CA ASP A 178 15.28 13.26 -2.98
C ASP A 178 15.21 12.12 -4.02
N LYS A 179 15.05 10.86 -3.56
CA LYS A 179 15.21 9.70 -4.45
C LYS A 179 14.02 9.43 -5.38
N TRP A 180 12.86 9.98 -5.10
CA TRP A 180 11.69 9.93 -5.97
C TRP A 180 11.26 11.32 -6.41
N GLN A 181 10.99 12.17 -5.45
CA GLN A 181 10.67 13.58 -5.65
C GLN A 181 11.50 14.41 -4.65
N PRO A 182 11.87 15.66 -4.97
CA PRO A 182 12.74 16.45 -4.12
C PRO A 182 12.07 16.88 -2.81
N GLY A 183 12.83 16.78 -1.72
CA GLY A 183 12.45 17.31 -0.42
C GLY A 183 11.27 16.61 0.24
N LEU A 184 11.10 15.30 0.05
CA LEU A 184 10.06 14.53 0.71
C LEU A 184 10.44 14.23 2.15
N ALA A 185 9.50 14.45 3.08
CA ALA A 185 9.54 13.92 4.44
C ALA A 185 8.55 12.76 4.59
N ILE A 186 8.66 11.99 5.67
CA ILE A 186 7.82 10.81 5.95
C ILE A 186 6.97 11.09 7.18
N TYR A 187 5.68 10.70 7.13
CA TYR A 187 4.81 10.71 8.31
C TYR A 187 5.28 9.69 9.36
N ASP A 188 5.32 10.11 10.60
CA ASP A 188 5.59 9.22 11.74
C ASP A 188 4.28 8.61 12.25
N PHE A 189 3.96 7.41 11.76
CA PHE A 189 2.75 6.71 12.18
C PHE A 189 2.88 5.97 13.53
N THR A 190 3.98 6.18 14.27
CA THR A 190 4.03 5.87 15.71
C THR A 190 3.48 7.01 16.56
N ASN A 191 3.31 8.19 15.96
CA ASN A 191 2.68 9.33 16.61
C ASN A 191 1.15 9.29 16.40
N PRO A 192 0.34 9.12 17.47
CA PRO A 192 -1.11 9.01 17.36
C PRO A 192 -1.77 10.26 16.79
N ASP A 193 -1.20 11.45 17.02
CA ASP A 193 -1.74 12.69 16.49
C ASP A 193 -1.47 12.81 14.97
N ALA A 194 -0.33 12.32 14.50
CA ALA A 194 -0.05 12.20 13.06
C ALA A 194 -1.00 11.21 12.40
N CYS A 195 -1.23 10.05 13.03
CA CYS A 195 -2.21 9.08 12.56
C CYS A 195 -3.62 9.69 12.46
N LYS A 196 -4.04 10.42 13.49
CA LYS A 196 -5.34 11.07 13.50
C LYS A 196 -5.47 12.10 12.37
N TRP A 197 -4.46 12.96 12.20
CA TRP A 197 -4.45 13.98 11.14
C TRP A 197 -4.57 13.33 9.75
N TYR A 198 -3.76 12.28 9.49
CA TYR A 198 -3.79 11.54 8.24
C TYR A 198 -5.14 10.86 8.00
N ALA A 199 -5.67 10.19 9.02
CA ALA A 199 -6.98 9.55 8.97
C ALA A 199 -8.12 10.55 8.70
N ASP A 200 -8.10 11.73 9.32
CA ASP A 200 -9.12 12.75 9.11
C ASP A 200 -9.11 13.28 7.67
N LYS A 201 -7.94 13.41 7.04
CA LYS A 201 -7.82 13.75 5.61
C LYS A 201 -8.45 12.66 4.71
N LEU A 202 -8.16 11.39 4.99
CA LEU A 202 -8.74 10.26 4.25
C LEU A 202 -10.26 10.19 4.41
N LYS A 203 -10.77 10.41 5.63
CA LYS A 203 -12.23 10.46 5.89
C LYS A 203 -12.90 11.56 5.06
N GLY A 204 -12.24 12.71 4.90
CA GLY A 204 -12.71 13.78 4.02
C GLY A 204 -12.86 13.33 2.57
N LEU A 205 -11.89 12.58 2.04
CA LEU A 205 -11.94 12.02 0.68
C LEU A 205 -13.06 10.97 0.53
N VAL A 206 -13.25 10.10 1.53
CA VAL A 206 -14.35 9.13 1.52
C VAL A 206 -15.70 9.84 1.57
N ALA A 207 -15.85 10.89 2.39
CA ALA A 207 -17.08 11.70 2.44
C ALA A 207 -17.36 12.39 1.10
N MET A 208 -16.35 12.74 0.33
CA MET A 208 -16.47 13.28 -1.03
C MET A 208 -16.94 12.23 -2.05
N GLY A 209 -16.81 10.92 -1.73
CA GLY A 209 -17.26 9.80 -2.57
C GLY A 209 -16.15 8.86 -3.05
N VAL A 210 -14.92 9.01 -2.59
CA VAL A 210 -13.83 8.04 -2.83
C VAL A 210 -14.17 6.72 -2.15
N ASP A 211 -14.01 5.60 -2.86
CA ASP A 211 -14.37 4.26 -2.37
C ASP A 211 -13.18 3.51 -1.75
N CYS A 212 -11.97 3.74 -2.25
CA CYS A 212 -10.75 3.05 -1.78
C CYS A 212 -9.48 3.86 -2.07
N PHE A 213 -8.36 3.41 -1.49
CA PHE A 213 -7.05 4.07 -1.64
C PHE A 213 -6.00 3.10 -2.17
N LYS A 214 -5.15 3.57 -3.10
CA LYS A 214 -3.88 2.94 -3.42
C LYS A 214 -2.83 3.47 -2.45
N THR A 215 -2.38 2.65 -1.52
CA THR A 215 -1.27 2.97 -0.61
C THR A 215 0.04 2.65 -1.31
N ASP A 216 0.62 3.66 -1.93
CA ASP A 216 1.89 3.53 -2.63
C ASP A 216 3.08 3.74 -1.69
N PHE A 217 4.24 3.18 -2.03
CA PHE A 217 5.46 3.17 -1.20
C PHE A 217 5.25 2.49 0.18
N GLY A 218 6.01 2.92 1.19
CA GLY A 218 6.00 2.33 2.53
C GLY A 218 7.11 1.32 2.81
N GLU A 219 7.91 0.95 1.80
CA GLU A 219 9.02 0.01 1.92
C GLU A 219 10.40 0.67 2.07
N ARG A 220 10.54 1.95 1.68
CA ARG A 220 11.82 2.68 1.72
C ARG A 220 11.92 3.54 2.97
N ILE A 221 11.89 2.91 4.13
CA ILE A 221 11.88 3.59 5.42
C ILE A 221 13.31 3.69 5.97
N PRO A 222 13.76 4.90 6.38
CA PRO A 222 15.11 5.09 6.89
C PRO A 222 15.33 4.43 8.24
N THR A 223 16.58 4.09 8.52
CA THR A 223 17.03 3.56 9.81
C THR A 223 17.87 4.55 10.61
N ASP A 224 18.16 5.72 10.03
CA ASP A 224 18.88 6.85 10.65
C ASP A 224 17.91 7.90 11.23
N VAL A 225 16.83 7.44 11.84
CA VAL A 225 15.73 8.28 12.36
C VAL A 225 15.41 7.94 13.81
N GLN A 226 14.66 8.84 14.43
CA GLN A 226 14.07 8.67 15.74
C GLN A 226 12.54 8.66 15.59
N TRP A 227 11.91 7.60 16.08
CA TRP A 227 10.46 7.43 16.12
C TRP A 227 9.87 8.11 17.35
N PHE A 228 8.65 8.61 17.24
CA PHE A 228 7.95 9.29 18.32
C PHE A 228 7.80 8.40 19.58
N ASP A 229 7.51 7.13 19.40
CA ASP A 229 7.33 6.16 20.49
C ASP A 229 8.64 5.51 20.99
N GLY A 230 9.79 5.91 20.42
CA GLY A 230 11.10 5.35 20.75
C GLY A 230 11.38 3.97 20.14
N SER A 231 10.58 3.52 19.19
CA SER A 231 10.79 2.25 18.48
C SER A 231 12.17 2.17 17.82
N ASP A 232 12.71 0.95 17.79
CA ASP A 232 13.98 0.64 17.11
C ASP A 232 13.87 0.87 15.60
N PRO A 233 14.66 1.76 14.97
CA PRO A 233 14.57 2.09 13.56
C PRO A 233 14.83 0.89 12.63
N GLN A 234 15.68 -0.06 13.04
CA GLN A 234 15.95 -1.27 12.26
C GLN A 234 14.71 -2.18 12.19
N LYS A 235 13.97 -2.28 13.30
CA LYS A 235 12.72 -3.04 13.34
C LYS A 235 11.60 -2.33 12.57
N MET A 236 11.54 -1.02 12.67
CA MET A 236 10.53 -0.22 12.00
C MET A 236 10.68 -0.16 10.48
N HIS A 237 11.88 -0.42 9.93
CA HIS A 237 12.11 -0.42 8.50
C HIS A 237 11.08 -1.29 7.73
N ASN A 238 10.84 -2.51 8.18
CA ASN A 238 9.85 -3.40 7.56
C ASN A 238 8.46 -3.30 8.19
N HIS A 239 8.37 -2.95 9.47
CA HIS A 239 7.10 -2.88 10.17
C HIS A 239 6.25 -1.68 9.74
N TYR A 240 6.87 -0.63 9.27
CA TYR A 240 6.17 0.58 8.80
C TYR A 240 5.14 0.29 7.72
N ALA A 241 5.44 -0.59 6.76
CA ALA A 241 4.50 -1.01 5.74
C ALA A 241 3.18 -1.54 6.34
N TYR A 242 3.30 -2.29 7.43
CA TYR A 242 2.15 -2.82 8.14
C TYR A 242 1.33 -1.71 8.82
N ILE A 243 1.95 -0.86 9.65
CA ILE A 243 1.22 0.20 10.38
C ILE A 243 0.61 1.25 9.45
N TYR A 244 1.26 1.55 8.33
CA TYR A 244 0.71 2.43 7.30
C TYR A 244 -0.56 1.85 6.68
N ASN A 245 -0.50 0.61 6.21
CA ASN A 245 -1.64 -0.05 5.60
C ASN A 245 -2.76 -0.31 6.62
N GLU A 246 -2.44 -0.67 7.87
CA GLU A 246 -3.41 -0.84 8.95
C GLU A 246 -4.18 0.46 9.25
N LEU A 247 -3.48 1.60 9.29
CA LEU A 247 -4.10 2.91 9.47
C LEU A 247 -5.16 3.18 8.38
N VAL A 248 -4.77 3.01 7.10
CA VAL A 248 -5.68 3.27 5.97
C VAL A 248 -6.83 2.26 5.95
N TRP A 249 -6.54 0.99 6.21
CA TRP A 249 -7.57 -0.06 6.31
C TRP A 249 -8.61 0.25 7.38
N ASN A 250 -8.17 0.69 8.57
CA ASN A 250 -9.08 1.04 9.65
C ASN A 250 -9.97 2.24 9.28
N VAL A 251 -9.43 3.25 8.58
CA VAL A 251 -10.25 4.35 8.05
C VAL A 251 -11.34 3.85 7.10
N LEU A 252 -10.98 2.97 6.16
CA LEU A 252 -11.95 2.40 5.22
C LEU A 252 -13.02 1.58 5.97
N LYS A 253 -12.60 0.67 6.84
CA LYS A 253 -13.52 -0.15 7.63
C LYS A 253 -14.49 0.70 8.45
N ASP A 254 -14.00 1.77 9.07
CA ASP A 254 -14.83 2.65 9.91
C ASP A 254 -15.78 3.54 9.08
N THR A 255 -15.46 3.82 7.81
CA THR A 255 -16.24 4.73 6.97
C THR A 255 -17.19 4.04 6.00
N VAL A 256 -16.74 2.97 5.34
CA VAL A 256 -17.55 2.24 4.33
C VAL A 256 -18.03 0.87 4.82
N GLY A 257 -17.55 0.40 5.98
CA GLY A 257 -17.83 -0.93 6.53
C GLY A 257 -16.84 -2.00 6.08
N GLU A 258 -16.68 -3.04 6.89
CA GLU A 258 -15.70 -4.11 6.66
C GLU A 258 -15.94 -4.87 5.35
N GLU A 259 -17.21 -5.05 4.96
CA GLU A 259 -17.59 -5.78 3.74
C GLU A 259 -17.30 -5.01 2.44
N GLU A 260 -17.20 -3.68 2.51
CA GLU A 260 -16.90 -2.80 1.36
C GLU A 260 -15.47 -2.27 1.38
N ALA A 261 -14.73 -2.48 2.47
CA ALA A 261 -13.36 -1.97 2.61
C ALA A 261 -12.42 -2.66 1.62
N VAL A 262 -11.72 -1.87 0.82
CA VAL A 262 -10.67 -2.32 -0.12
C VAL A 262 -9.49 -1.38 -0.02
N LEU A 263 -8.33 -1.95 0.26
CA LEU A 263 -7.04 -1.27 0.22
C LEU A 263 -6.26 -1.78 -0.98
N PHE A 264 -5.69 -0.91 -1.80
CA PHE A 264 -4.86 -1.30 -2.93
C PHE A 264 -3.38 -1.06 -2.56
N ALA A 265 -2.77 -2.01 -1.84
CA ALA A 265 -1.48 -1.84 -1.20
C ALA A 265 -0.30 -2.21 -2.10
N ARG A 266 0.77 -1.41 -2.06
CA ARG A 266 2.05 -1.71 -2.70
C ARG A 266 2.99 -2.46 -1.77
N SER A 267 3.24 -1.93 -0.58
CA SER A 267 4.16 -2.51 0.38
C SER A 267 3.46 -3.49 1.31
N ALA A 268 4.19 -4.51 1.74
CA ALA A 268 3.68 -5.53 2.62
C ALA A 268 4.78 -6.07 3.54
N SER A 269 4.36 -6.56 4.69
CA SER A 269 5.15 -7.39 5.59
C SER A 269 4.26 -8.48 6.18
N VAL A 270 4.81 -9.31 7.07
CA VAL A 270 4.04 -10.37 7.75
C VAL A 270 2.79 -9.79 8.42
N GLY A 271 1.63 -10.32 8.11
CA GLY A 271 0.34 -9.84 8.60
C GLY A 271 -0.40 -8.88 7.67
N ALA A 272 0.26 -8.33 6.65
CA ALA A 272 -0.37 -7.40 5.70
C ALA A 272 -1.44 -8.05 4.81
N GLN A 273 -1.47 -9.38 4.71
CA GLN A 273 -2.55 -10.13 4.03
C GLN A 273 -3.95 -9.83 4.61
N LYS A 274 -4.02 -9.25 5.80
CA LYS A 274 -5.29 -8.80 6.40
C LYS A 274 -5.97 -7.67 5.63
N PHE A 275 -5.22 -6.95 4.81
CA PHE A 275 -5.62 -5.71 4.14
C PHE A 275 -5.61 -5.87 2.61
N PRO A 276 -6.57 -6.63 2.02
CA PRO A 276 -6.62 -6.78 0.57
C PRO A 276 -7.13 -5.47 -0.09
N VAL A 277 -6.74 -5.24 -1.36
CA VAL A 277 -5.99 -6.08 -2.29
C VAL A 277 -4.55 -5.58 -2.42
N HIS A 278 -3.71 -6.36 -3.12
CA HIS A 278 -2.31 -6.02 -3.30
C HIS A 278 -1.99 -5.76 -4.77
N TRP A 279 -1.11 -4.78 -5.01
CA TRP A 279 -0.68 -4.38 -6.33
C TRP A 279 0.54 -5.20 -6.81
N GLY A 280 0.54 -5.58 -8.09
CA GLY A 280 1.57 -6.44 -8.66
C GLY A 280 2.84 -5.74 -9.15
N GLY A 281 2.90 -4.42 -9.16
CA GLY A 281 4.08 -3.65 -9.55
C GLY A 281 3.93 -2.85 -10.86
N ASP A 282 4.92 -2.00 -11.15
CA ASP A 282 5.03 -1.19 -12.38
C ASP A 282 5.55 -2.03 -13.55
N CYS A 283 4.69 -2.84 -14.15
CA CYS A 283 5.07 -3.68 -15.28
C CYS A 283 4.83 -2.96 -16.63
N TYR A 284 5.52 -3.44 -17.67
CA TYR A 284 5.26 -2.96 -19.03
C TYR A 284 3.91 -3.50 -19.56
N ALA A 285 3.23 -2.70 -20.39
CA ALA A 285 1.98 -3.09 -21.04
C ALA A 285 2.23 -4.02 -22.23
N ASN A 286 2.70 -5.25 -21.97
CA ASN A 286 2.95 -6.30 -22.95
C ASN A 286 2.54 -7.68 -22.41
N TYR A 287 2.44 -8.67 -23.31
CA TYR A 287 2.01 -10.02 -22.93
C TYR A 287 2.99 -10.75 -22.01
N GLU A 288 4.28 -10.47 -22.09
CA GLU A 288 5.31 -11.06 -21.22
C GLU A 288 5.08 -10.61 -19.79
N SER A 289 4.97 -9.31 -19.54
CA SER A 289 4.68 -8.76 -18.22
C SER A 289 3.32 -9.23 -17.67
N MET A 290 2.32 -9.39 -18.52
CA MET A 290 1.03 -9.96 -18.12
C MET A 290 1.18 -11.40 -17.63
N ALA A 291 1.95 -12.24 -18.35
CA ALA A 291 2.20 -13.62 -17.95
C ALA A 291 2.97 -13.72 -16.64
N GLU A 292 3.97 -12.85 -16.43
CA GLU A 292 4.74 -12.79 -15.17
C GLU A 292 3.88 -12.28 -14.00
N SER A 293 3.02 -11.29 -14.24
CA SER A 293 2.07 -10.80 -13.24
C SER A 293 1.09 -11.88 -12.79
N LEU A 294 0.60 -12.71 -13.72
CA LEU A 294 -0.25 -13.86 -13.39
C LEU A 294 0.50 -14.87 -12.50
N ARG A 295 1.73 -15.22 -12.85
CA ARG A 295 2.56 -16.12 -12.05
C ARG A 295 2.83 -15.55 -10.66
N GLY A 296 3.15 -14.24 -10.59
CA GLY A 296 3.34 -13.52 -9.34
C GLY A 296 2.08 -13.56 -8.46
N GLY A 297 0.91 -13.26 -9.03
CA GLY A 297 -0.37 -13.30 -8.32
C GLY A 297 -0.71 -14.68 -7.78
N LEU A 298 -0.49 -15.73 -8.57
CA LEU A 298 -0.69 -17.12 -8.11
C LEU A 298 0.27 -17.47 -6.96
N SER A 299 1.52 -16.99 -7.01
CA SER A 299 2.50 -17.21 -5.94
C SER A 299 2.14 -16.45 -4.66
N MET A 300 1.65 -15.22 -4.76
CA MET A 300 1.16 -14.44 -3.63
C MET A 300 -0.05 -15.11 -2.98
N GLY A 301 -1.01 -15.60 -3.77
CA GLY A 301 -2.18 -16.34 -3.29
C GLY A 301 -1.82 -17.60 -2.47
N LEU A 302 -0.67 -18.23 -2.76
CA LEU A 302 -0.14 -19.33 -1.91
C LEU A 302 0.28 -18.87 -0.51
N SER A 303 0.51 -17.60 -0.31
CA SER A 303 0.87 -16.99 0.98
C SER A 303 -0.30 -16.26 1.65
N ALA A 304 -1.50 -16.43 1.10
CA ALA A 304 -2.74 -15.82 1.56
C ALA A 304 -2.81 -14.27 1.32
N PHE A 305 -2.09 -13.79 0.30
CA PHE A 305 -2.21 -12.42 -0.19
C PHE A 305 -3.23 -12.33 -1.32
#